data_05e430a516392ee504dca14eb5ab5f93
#
_entry.id   05e430a516392ee504dca14eb5ab5f93
#
_cell.length_a   1.000
_cell.length_b   1.000
_cell.length_c   1.000
_cell.angle_alpha   90.00
_cell.angle_beta   90.00
_cell.angle_gamma   90.00
#
_symmetry.space_group_name_H-M   'P 1'
#
loop_
_entity.id
_entity.type
_entity.pdbx_description
1 polymer ?
#
loop_
_entity_poly.entity_id
_entity_poly.type
_entity_poly.pdbx_seq_one_letter_code
_entity_poly.pdbx_strand_id
1 'polypeptide(L)'
;MMAAPLIWLMMLSLPASPPEIDYKKIFGSDYTWAVNWLKQNDAVIDDYAVKYQLPAKELKAIVFPELIRYNGVFNALEVESLKYLYVSEGKHYANFSVGYFQMKPSFAEMVESDALQLPVGQWMKSAGWKDVSVDTEAGRRERVLRLCNTRHQVLYLCLFYKICESKFQGRTFRSPTDRLKFFATCYNAGYHLSEKSILSFQTKNNFLQYNYSAISAFYYLNEED
;
A
#
# COMPACT_ATOMS: atom_id res chain seq x y z
N MET A 1 22.66 -50.74 47.69
CA MET A 1 22.66 -50.45 46.24
C MET A 1 21.39 -49.71 45.90
N MET A 2 21.47 -48.37 45.68
CA MET A 2 20.34 -47.57 45.29
C MET A 2 20.45 -47.31 43.77
N ALA A 3 19.45 -47.74 43.04
CA ALA A 3 19.35 -47.51 41.58
C ALA A 3 18.82 -46.07 41.33
N ALA A 4 19.57 -45.29 40.56
CA ALA A 4 19.15 -43.96 40.11
C ALA A 4 18.15 -44.10 38.95
N PRO A 5 17.06 -43.25 38.89
CA PRO A 5 16.15 -43.29 37.77
C PRO A 5 16.74 -42.59 36.57
N LEU A 6 16.72 -43.25 35.40
CA LEU A 6 17.04 -42.71 34.10
C LEU A 6 15.89 -41.76 33.66
N ILE A 7 16.14 -40.45 33.69
CA ILE A 7 15.21 -39.45 33.14
C ILE A 7 15.40 -39.42 31.62
N TRP A 8 14.47 -39.99 30.89
CA TRP A 8 14.36 -39.84 29.42
C TRP A 8 13.91 -38.45 29.09
N LEU A 9 14.82 -37.61 28.59
CA LEU A 9 14.50 -36.29 28.06
C LEU A 9 13.89 -36.47 26.66
N MET A 10 12.55 -36.43 26.55
CA MET A 10 11.87 -36.34 25.26
C MET A 10 12.18 -34.97 24.66
N MET A 11 13.06 -34.93 23.67
CA MET A 11 13.17 -33.76 22.77
C MET A 11 11.89 -33.65 21.94
N LEU A 12 11.00 -32.79 22.36
CA LEU A 12 9.88 -32.33 21.52
C LEU A 12 10.49 -31.57 20.34
N SER A 13 10.55 -32.20 19.16
CA SER A 13 10.84 -31.50 17.92
C SER A 13 9.71 -30.48 17.67
N LEU A 14 10.06 -29.22 17.76
CA LEU A 14 9.14 -28.13 17.31
C LEU A 14 8.76 -28.43 15.85
N PRO A 15 7.47 -28.29 15.49
CA PRO A 15 7.05 -28.44 14.11
C PRO A 15 7.83 -27.43 13.24
N ALA A 16 8.42 -27.90 12.15
CA ALA A 16 9.09 -27.05 11.19
C ALA A 16 8.12 -25.95 10.75
N SER A 17 8.56 -24.69 10.78
CA SER A 17 7.78 -23.58 10.23
C SER A 17 7.42 -23.91 8.78
N PRO A 18 6.19 -23.58 8.33
CA PRO A 18 5.81 -23.77 6.95
C PRO A 18 6.84 -23.09 6.03
N PRO A 19 7.14 -23.67 4.86
CA PRO A 19 8.14 -23.11 3.94
C PRO A 19 7.76 -21.66 3.62
N GLU A 20 8.72 -20.76 3.73
CA GLU A 20 8.55 -19.34 3.39
C GLU A 20 8.27 -19.23 1.89
N ILE A 21 7.22 -18.46 1.54
CA ILE A 21 6.83 -18.27 0.16
C ILE A 21 7.83 -17.32 -0.52
N ASP A 22 8.50 -17.82 -1.56
CA ASP A 22 9.45 -17.03 -2.37
C ASP A 22 8.70 -16.26 -3.47
N TYR A 23 8.32 -15.03 -3.18
CA TYR A 23 7.61 -14.17 -4.14
C TYR A 23 8.47 -13.73 -5.32
N LYS A 24 9.81 -13.71 -5.22
CA LYS A 24 10.70 -13.46 -6.36
C LYS A 24 10.54 -14.54 -7.42
N LYS A 25 10.50 -15.80 -6.97
CA LYS A 25 10.31 -16.94 -7.86
C LYS A 25 8.90 -16.98 -8.45
N ILE A 26 7.89 -16.64 -7.65
CA ILE A 26 6.49 -16.70 -8.08
C ILE A 26 6.20 -15.66 -9.16
N PHE A 27 6.58 -14.41 -8.94
CA PHE A 27 6.28 -13.30 -9.86
C PHE A 27 7.36 -13.07 -10.92
N GLY A 28 8.54 -13.67 -10.78
CA GLY A 28 9.60 -13.69 -11.81
C GLY A 28 9.94 -12.30 -12.35
N SER A 29 9.67 -12.09 -13.64
CA SER A 29 9.94 -10.83 -14.34
C SER A 29 9.16 -9.65 -13.77
N ASP A 30 7.93 -9.85 -13.32
CA ASP A 30 7.09 -8.78 -12.77
C ASP A 30 7.64 -8.29 -11.42
N TYR A 31 8.15 -9.20 -10.59
CA TYR A 31 8.87 -8.84 -9.38
C TYR A 31 10.13 -8.01 -9.69
N THR A 32 10.94 -8.49 -10.63
CA THR A 32 12.16 -7.81 -11.05
C THR A 32 11.87 -6.42 -11.62
N TRP A 33 10.83 -6.30 -12.43
CA TRP A 33 10.39 -5.02 -12.98
C TRP A 33 9.98 -4.06 -11.85
N ALA A 34 9.18 -4.52 -10.89
CA ALA A 34 8.72 -3.71 -9.76
C ALA A 34 9.88 -3.18 -8.90
N VAL A 35 10.89 -4.02 -8.61
CA VAL A 35 12.11 -3.61 -7.90
C VAL A 35 12.86 -2.55 -8.70
N ASN A 36 13.08 -2.77 -10.01
CA ASN A 36 13.77 -1.82 -10.87
C ASN A 36 13.03 -0.49 -10.98
N TRP A 37 11.69 -0.54 -11.06
CA TRP A 37 10.88 0.67 -11.08
C TRP A 37 11.06 1.49 -9.78
N LEU A 38 11.05 0.85 -8.61
CA LEU A 38 11.30 1.52 -7.33
C LEU A 38 12.69 2.15 -7.30
N LYS A 39 13.73 1.43 -7.72
CA LYS A 39 15.10 1.96 -7.79
C LYS A 39 15.21 3.18 -8.71
N GLN A 40 14.53 3.19 -9.85
CA GLN A 40 14.52 4.33 -10.78
C GLN A 40 13.77 5.55 -10.22
N ASN A 41 12.81 5.34 -9.33
CA ASN A 41 11.99 6.39 -8.72
C ASN A 41 12.34 6.66 -7.25
N ASP A 42 13.43 6.09 -6.77
CA ASP A 42 13.86 6.11 -5.38
C ASP A 42 13.99 7.55 -4.86
N ALA A 43 14.71 8.40 -5.58
CA ALA A 43 14.92 9.80 -5.21
C ALA A 43 13.58 10.54 -4.98
N VAL A 44 12.55 10.27 -5.77
CA VAL A 44 11.25 10.93 -5.61
C VAL A 44 10.58 10.47 -4.32
N ILE A 45 10.61 9.16 -4.02
CA ILE A 45 9.99 8.61 -2.81
C ILE A 45 10.75 9.08 -1.58
N ASP A 46 12.07 9.05 -1.62
CA ASP A 46 12.94 9.46 -0.51
C ASP A 46 12.85 10.96 -0.21
N ASP A 47 12.80 11.82 -1.24
CA ASP A 47 12.57 13.27 -1.06
C ASP A 47 11.29 13.55 -0.28
N TYR A 48 10.19 12.86 -0.64
CA TYR A 48 8.92 13.00 0.06
C TYR A 48 8.96 12.38 1.46
N ALA A 49 9.60 11.22 1.62
CA ALA A 49 9.78 10.57 2.91
C ALA A 49 10.56 11.45 3.89
N VAL A 50 11.68 12.02 3.46
CA VAL A 50 12.48 12.97 4.26
C VAL A 50 11.67 14.22 4.56
N LYS A 51 11.05 14.84 3.54
CA LYS A 51 10.26 16.07 3.70
C LYS A 51 9.14 15.92 4.72
N TYR A 52 8.49 14.77 4.77
CA TYR A 52 7.33 14.52 5.60
C TYR A 52 7.61 13.62 6.82
N GLN A 53 8.88 13.28 7.05
CA GLN A 53 9.36 12.45 8.15
C GLN A 53 8.64 11.09 8.20
N LEU A 54 8.71 10.38 7.08
CA LEU A 54 8.09 9.07 6.87
C LEU A 54 9.15 7.98 6.60
N PRO A 55 8.89 6.72 6.95
CA PRO A 55 9.81 5.61 6.64
C PRO A 55 9.71 5.22 5.15
N ALA A 56 10.69 5.66 4.35
CA ALA A 56 10.72 5.43 2.90
C ALA A 56 10.54 3.95 2.54
N LYS A 57 11.24 3.06 3.23
CA LYS A 57 11.15 1.61 3.00
C LYS A 57 9.74 1.05 3.23
N GLU A 58 9.01 1.55 4.23
CA GLU A 58 7.62 1.13 4.44
C GLU A 58 6.70 1.67 3.32
N LEU A 59 6.90 2.91 2.86
CA LEU A 59 6.15 3.47 1.74
C LEU A 59 6.33 2.63 0.46
N LYS A 60 7.58 2.30 0.12
CA LYS A 60 7.94 1.43 -1.01
C LYS A 60 7.28 0.06 -0.87
N ALA A 61 7.37 -0.55 0.30
CA ALA A 61 6.80 -1.86 0.58
C ALA A 61 5.27 -1.90 0.50
N ILE A 62 4.57 -0.84 0.92
CA ILE A 62 3.11 -0.75 0.85
C ILE A 62 2.62 -0.84 -0.59
N VAL A 63 3.28 -0.15 -1.54
CA VAL A 63 2.84 -0.10 -2.94
C VAL A 63 3.48 -1.16 -3.83
N PHE A 64 4.46 -1.90 -3.33
CA PHE A 64 5.18 -2.92 -4.10
C PHE A 64 4.28 -3.96 -4.76
N PRO A 65 3.24 -4.51 -4.10
CA PRO A 65 2.32 -5.44 -4.76
C PRO A 65 1.61 -4.80 -5.95
N GLU A 66 1.25 -3.53 -5.89
CA GLU A 66 0.59 -2.83 -7.00
C GLU A 66 1.50 -2.66 -8.22
N LEU A 67 2.80 -2.48 -7.99
CA LEU A 67 3.78 -2.44 -9.07
C LEU A 67 3.90 -3.79 -9.78
N ILE A 68 3.89 -4.91 -9.03
CA ILE A 68 3.84 -6.25 -9.63
C ILE A 68 2.60 -6.38 -10.52
N ARG A 69 1.43 -5.98 -10.02
CA ARG A 69 0.17 -6.06 -10.77
C ARG A 69 0.16 -5.14 -12.00
N TYR A 70 0.73 -3.94 -11.89
CA TYR A 70 0.76 -2.95 -12.97
C TYR A 70 1.46 -3.49 -14.21
N ASN A 71 2.59 -4.18 -14.05
CA ASN A 71 3.34 -4.74 -15.18
C ASN A 71 2.56 -5.85 -15.90
N GLY A 72 1.74 -6.62 -15.18
CA GLY A 72 0.95 -7.74 -15.71
C GLY A 72 -0.38 -7.35 -16.38
N VAL A 73 -0.92 -6.12 -16.13
CA VAL A 73 -2.28 -5.75 -16.56
C VAL A 73 -2.33 -4.32 -17.06
N PHE A 74 -2.04 -4.09 -18.33
CA PHE A 74 -2.19 -2.76 -18.92
C PHE A 74 -3.08 -2.76 -20.16
N ASN A 75 -4.29 -2.17 -20.07
CA ASN A 75 -5.14 -1.83 -21.20
C ASN A 75 -5.35 -0.31 -21.25
N ALA A 76 -4.50 0.40 -22.01
CA ALA A 76 -4.49 1.87 -22.06
C ALA A 76 -5.82 2.48 -22.54
N LEU A 77 -6.46 1.86 -23.53
CA LEU A 77 -7.73 2.37 -24.10
C LEU A 77 -8.89 2.28 -23.11
N GLU A 78 -8.96 1.19 -22.36
CA GLU A 78 -9.98 1.00 -21.34
C GLU A 78 -9.81 2.04 -20.22
N VAL A 79 -8.58 2.25 -19.76
CA VAL A 79 -8.25 3.23 -18.72
C VAL A 79 -8.62 4.65 -19.15
N GLU A 80 -8.37 5.07 -20.38
CA GLU A 80 -8.74 6.41 -20.87
C GLU A 80 -10.26 6.60 -20.93
N SER A 81 -11.01 5.60 -21.37
CA SER A 81 -12.48 5.64 -21.38
C SER A 81 -13.06 5.76 -19.98
N LEU A 82 -12.48 5.02 -19.01
CA LEU A 82 -12.90 5.07 -17.60
C LEU A 82 -12.54 6.41 -16.93
N LYS A 83 -11.42 7.04 -17.29
CA LYS A 83 -11.06 8.39 -16.85
C LYS A 83 -12.10 9.39 -17.29
N TYR A 84 -12.49 9.35 -18.57
CA TYR A 84 -13.54 10.23 -19.10
C TYR A 84 -14.86 10.03 -18.33
N LEU A 85 -15.28 8.79 -18.17
CA LEU A 85 -16.53 8.48 -17.48
C LEU A 85 -16.51 8.92 -16.00
N TYR A 86 -15.38 8.76 -15.31
CA TYR A 86 -15.25 9.28 -13.95
C TYR A 86 -15.33 10.80 -13.91
N VAL A 87 -14.70 11.50 -14.85
CA VAL A 87 -14.71 12.96 -14.90
C VAL A 87 -16.13 13.48 -15.12
N SER A 88 -16.89 12.89 -16.05
CA SER A 88 -18.27 13.31 -16.34
C SER A 88 -19.25 12.89 -15.23
N GLU A 89 -19.25 11.63 -14.83
CA GLU A 89 -20.32 11.03 -14.02
C GLU A 89 -19.92 10.70 -12.57
N GLY A 90 -18.62 10.71 -12.25
CA GLY A 90 -18.09 10.44 -10.90
C GLY A 90 -17.86 8.97 -10.58
N LYS A 91 -17.44 8.72 -9.33
CA LYS A 91 -16.98 7.41 -8.85
C LYS A 91 -18.02 6.29 -8.85
N HIS A 92 -19.30 6.64 -8.88
CA HIS A 92 -20.38 5.64 -8.93
C HIS A 92 -20.46 4.96 -10.30
N TYR A 93 -20.00 5.63 -11.35
CA TYR A 93 -19.99 5.13 -12.73
C TYR A 93 -18.63 4.55 -13.12
N ALA A 94 -17.54 5.12 -12.60
CA ALA A 94 -16.20 4.62 -12.88
C ALA A 94 -15.30 4.74 -11.65
N ASN A 95 -14.88 3.60 -11.11
CA ASN A 95 -13.99 3.52 -9.95
C ASN A 95 -12.92 2.44 -10.22
N PHE A 96 -11.93 2.82 -10.97
CA PHE A 96 -10.88 1.96 -11.53
C PHE A 96 -9.50 2.35 -10.99
N SER A 97 -8.52 1.48 -11.16
CA SER A 97 -7.14 1.75 -10.72
C SER A 97 -6.39 2.63 -11.72
N VAL A 98 -5.67 3.64 -11.23
CA VAL A 98 -4.91 4.60 -12.02
C VAL A 98 -3.46 4.65 -11.57
N GLY A 99 -2.55 4.71 -12.55
CA GLY A 99 -1.12 4.90 -12.35
C GLY A 99 -0.40 3.71 -11.72
N TYR A 100 0.86 3.90 -11.43
CA TYR A 100 1.75 2.83 -10.94
C TYR A 100 1.31 2.24 -9.60
N PHE A 101 0.79 3.07 -8.70
CA PHE A 101 0.32 2.64 -7.38
C PHE A 101 -1.14 2.18 -7.40
N GLN A 102 -1.76 2.06 -8.58
CA GLN A 102 -3.09 1.51 -8.80
C GLN A 102 -4.17 2.12 -7.89
N MET A 103 -4.07 3.44 -7.67
CA MET A 103 -5.00 4.17 -6.81
C MET A 103 -6.35 4.38 -7.52
N LYS A 104 -7.44 4.11 -6.81
CA LYS A 104 -8.79 4.40 -7.32
C LYS A 104 -9.19 5.85 -7.07
N PRO A 105 -10.01 6.46 -7.95
CA PRO A 105 -10.56 7.80 -7.69
C PRO A 105 -11.25 7.93 -6.32
N SER A 106 -12.03 6.93 -5.91
CA SER A 106 -12.69 6.93 -4.59
C SER A 106 -11.69 6.91 -3.41
N PHE A 107 -10.55 6.21 -3.58
CA PHE A 107 -9.48 6.24 -2.59
C PHE A 107 -8.87 7.65 -2.50
N ALA A 108 -8.57 8.27 -3.64
CA ALA A 108 -8.01 9.62 -3.68
C ALA A 108 -8.97 10.66 -3.05
N GLU A 109 -10.27 10.59 -3.36
CA GLU A 109 -11.29 11.45 -2.74
C GLU A 109 -11.31 11.32 -1.21
N MET A 110 -11.24 10.09 -0.71
CA MET A 110 -11.25 9.81 0.72
C MET A 110 -9.97 10.33 1.39
N VAL A 111 -8.79 10.10 0.77
CA VAL A 111 -7.51 10.63 1.28
C VAL A 111 -7.51 12.15 1.29
N GLU A 112 -8.00 12.81 0.25
CA GLU A 112 -8.13 14.27 0.19
C GLU A 112 -9.01 14.80 1.33
N SER A 113 -10.19 14.20 1.51
CA SER A 113 -11.16 14.60 2.55
C SER A 113 -10.59 14.42 3.96
N ASP A 114 -10.00 13.26 4.24
CA ASP A 114 -9.48 12.96 5.57
C ASP A 114 -8.22 13.78 5.89
N ALA A 115 -7.35 14.00 4.90
CA ALA A 115 -6.16 14.83 5.06
C ALA A 115 -6.51 16.29 5.41
N LEU A 116 -7.62 16.83 4.89
CA LEU A 116 -8.08 18.19 5.23
C LEU A 116 -8.48 18.33 6.70
N GLN A 117 -8.82 17.25 7.38
CA GLN A 117 -9.14 17.22 8.81
C GLN A 117 -7.89 17.12 9.70
N LEU A 118 -6.70 16.97 9.09
CA LEU A 118 -5.43 16.81 9.76
C LEU A 118 -4.45 17.92 9.35
N PRO A 119 -3.40 18.22 10.16
CA PRO A 119 -2.36 19.18 9.79
C PRO A 119 -1.70 18.88 8.44
N VAL A 120 -1.68 17.62 8.02
CA VAL A 120 -1.10 17.18 6.74
C VAL A 120 -1.86 17.69 5.50
N GLY A 121 -3.07 18.22 5.65
CA GLY A 121 -3.79 18.89 4.57
C GLY A 121 -3.00 20.05 3.94
N GLN A 122 -2.08 20.67 4.70
CA GLN A 122 -1.19 21.71 4.17
C GLN A 122 -0.23 21.19 3.09
N TRP A 123 0.08 19.89 3.07
CA TRP A 123 0.98 19.30 2.06
C TRP A 123 0.37 19.38 0.65
N MET A 124 -0.94 19.21 0.54
CA MET A 124 -1.67 19.36 -0.72
C MET A 124 -1.59 20.81 -1.23
N LYS A 125 -1.77 21.80 -0.34
CA LYS A 125 -1.62 23.22 -0.69
C LYS A 125 -0.18 23.53 -1.14
N SER A 126 0.81 23.05 -0.41
CA SER A 126 2.24 23.21 -0.75
C SER A 126 2.63 22.53 -2.06
N ALA A 127 1.90 21.52 -2.48
CA ALA A 127 2.06 20.86 -3.78
C ALA A 127 1.26 21.54 -4.91
N GLY A 128 0.61 22.67 -4.63
CA GLY A 128 -0.17 23.42 -5.60
C GLY A 128 -1.50 22.76 -6.00
N TRP A 129 -2.02 21.83 -5.18
CA TRP A 129 -3.29 21.17 -5.50
C TRP A 129 -4.46 22.14 -5.37
N LYS A 130 -5.27 22.20 -6.42
CA LYS A 130 -6.53 22.94 -6.48
C LYS A 130 -7.72 21.99 -6.43
N ASP A 131 -8.88 22.51 -6.09
CA ASP A 131 -10.15 21.78 -6.09
C ASP A 131 -10.09 20.44 -5.35
N VAL A 132 -9.37 20.44 -4.21
CA VAL A 132 -9.18 19.26 -3.36
C VAL A 132 -10.51 18.92 -2.70
N SER A 133 -10.86 17.63 -2.71
CA SER A 133 -12.10 17.10 -2.10
C SER A 133 -13.41 17.69 -2.68
N VAL A 134 -13.36 18.28 -3.89
CA VAL A 134 -14.54 18.82 -4.57
C VAL A 134 -15.05 17.81 -5.59
N ASP A 135 -16.35 17.47 -5.52
CA ASP A 135 -17.01 16.54 -6.46
C ASP A 135 -17.70 17.31 -7.58
N THR A 136 -16.90 18.07 -8.34
CA THR A 136 -17.30 18.70 -9.60
C THR A 136 -16.52 18.09 -10.76
N GLU A 137 -16.96 18.28 -11.99
CA GLU A 137 -16.21 17.81 -13.16
C GLU A 137 -14.77 18.34 -13.16
N ALA A 138 -14.57 19.63 -12.84
CA ALA A 138 -13.25 20.24 -12.74
C ALA A 138 -12.40 19.56 -11.65
N GLY A 139 -12.95 19.36 -10.44
CA GLY A 139 -12.26 18.69 -9.33
C GLY A 139 -11.90 17.23 -9.65
N ARG A 140 -12.81 16.50 -10.31
CA ARG A 140 -12.55 15.12 -10.75
C ARG A 140 -11.47 15.07 -11.83
N ARG A 141 -11.45 16.01 -12.76
CA ARG A 141 -10.41 16.14 -13.81
C ARG A 141 -9.03 16.38 -13.18
N GLU A 142 -8.92 17.33 -12.27
CA GLU A 142 -7.68 17.60 -11.53
C GLU A 142 -7.20 16.37 -10.74
N ARG A 143 -8.11 15.63 -10.11
CA ARG A 143 -7.78 14.38 -9.39
C ARG A 143 -7.23 13.31 -10.33
N VAL A 144 -7.82 13.13 -11.52
CA VAL A 144 -7.29 12.20 -12.53
C VAL A 144 -5.88 12.60 -12.94
N LEU A 145 -5.62 13.89 -13.19
CA LEU A 145 -4.28 14.39 -13.53
C LEU A 145 -3.27 14.09 -12.39
N ARG A 146 -3.66 14.29 -11.14
CA ARG A 146 -2.84 13.92 -9.97
C ARG A 146 -2.56 12.41 -9.94
N LEU A 147 -3.58 11.58 -10.15
CA LEU A 147 -3.42 10.12 -10.14
C LEU A 147 -2.57 9.60 -11.31
N CYS A 148 -2.47 10.32 -12.42
CA CYS A 148 -1.57 9.98 -13.53
C CYS A 148 -0.12 10.43 -13.32
N ASN A 149 0.18 11.20 -12.28
CA ASN A 149 1.50 11.75 -12.02
C ASN A 149 2.18 11.06 -10.84
N THR A 150 3.35 10.48 -11.05
CA THR A 150 4.08 9.72 -10.03
C THR A 150 4.35 10.53 -8.76
N ARG A 151 4.78 11.79 -8.87
CA ARG A 151 5.04 12.65 -7.70
C ARG A 151 3.78 12.85 -6.86
N HIS A 152 2.63 13.03 -7.52
CA HIS A 152 1.36 13.17 -6.81
C HIS A 152 0.87 11.85 -6.23
N GLN A 153 1.13 10.71 -6.88
CA GLN A 153 0.85 9.40 -6.29
C GLN A 153 1.68 9.16 -5.01
N VAL A 154 2.97 9.57 -5.02
CA VAL A 154 3.81 9.51 -3.80
C VAL A 154 3.23 10.41 -2.71
N LEU A 155 2.74 11.62 -3.04
CA LEU A 155 2.09 12.47 -2.05
C LEU A 155 0.80 11.84 -1.49
N TYR A 156 -0.05 11.25 -2.33
CA TYR A 156 -1.22 10.50 -1.85
C TYR A 156 -0.83 9.36 -0.89
N LEU A 157 0.25 8.64 -1.20
CA LEU A 157 0.77 7.57 -0.34
C LEU A 157 1.25 8.12 1.01
N CYS A 158 1.95 9.26 1.01
CA CYS A 158 2.39 9.94 2.25
C CYS A 158 1.19 10.40 3.09
N LEU A 159 0.18 11.01 2.46
CA LEU A 159 -1.06 11.42 3.13
C LEU A 159 -1.79 10.21 3.73
N PHE A 160 -1.98 9.15 2.94
CA PHE A 160 -2.56 7.90 3.41
C PHE A 160 -1.82 7.35 4.64
N TYR A 161 -0.49 7.32 4.60
CA TYR A 161 0.32 6.81 5.71
C TYR A 161 0.05 7.60 7.00
N LYS A 162 0.05 8.94 6.92
CA LYS A 162 -0.25 9.81 8.07
C LYS A 162 -1.69 9.69 8.57
N ILE A 163 -2.65 9.52 7.67
CA ILE A 163 -4.04 9.25 8.06
C ILE A 163 -4.12 7.93 8.83
N CYS A 164 -3.43 6.87 8.38
CA CYS A 164 -3.38 5.61 9.09
C CYS A 164 -2.70 5.75 10.46
N GLU A 165 -1.57 6.47 10.57
CA GLU A 165 -0.92 6.75 11.86
C GLU A 165 -1.89 7.43 12.83
N SER A 166 -2.60 8.47 12.37
CA SER A 166 -3.57 9.20 13.19
C SER A 166 -4.76 8.33 13.59
N LYS A 167 -5.33 7.60 12.63
CA LYS A 167 -6.53 6.78 12.86
C LYS A 167 -6.27 5.62 13.82
N PHE A 168 -5.09 5.01 13.74
CA PHE A 168 -4.72 3.83 14.53
C PHE A 168 -3.67 4.14 15.61
N GLN A 169 -3.56 5.40 16.06
CA GLN A 169 -2.59 5.84 17.06
C GLN A 169 -2.65 5.08 18.39
N GLY A 170 -3.83 4.56 18.76
CA GLY A 170 -4.02 3.76 19.97
C GLY A 170 -3.62 2.28 19.83
N ARG A 171 -3.29 1.83 18.61
CA ARG A 171 -2.92 0.45 18.36
C ARG A 171 -1.44 0.20 18.67
N THR A 172 -1.17 -0.84 19.47
CA THR A 172 0.19 -1.34 19.69
C THR A 172 0.53 -2.40 18.64
N PHE A 173 1.62 -2.19 17.92
CA PHE A 173 2.19 -3.14 16.96
C PHE A 173 3.34 -3.92 17.60
N ARG A 174 3.42 -5.22 17.34
CA ARG A 174 4.46 -6.12 17.90
C ARG A 174 5.85 -5.86 17.31
N SER A 175 5.88 -5.37 16.06
CA SER A 175 7.11 -5.07 15.32
C SER A 175 6.83 -4.07 14.20
N PRO A 176 7.87 -3.44 13.61
CA PRO A 176 7.71 -2.64 12.39
C PRO A 176 7.05 -3.42 11.24
N THR A 177 7.39 -4.70 11.07
CA THR A 177 6.78 -5.57 10.05
C THR A 177 5.28 -5.82 10.32
N ASP A 178 4.86 -5.93 11.59
CA ASP A 178 3.44 -6.06 11.95
C ASP A 178 2.67 -4.78 11.57
N ARG A 179 3.25 -3.60 11.85
CA ARG A 179 2.70 -2.30 11.42
C ARG A 179 2.60 -2.20 9.91
N LEU A 180 3.68 -2.55 9.20
CA LEU A 180 3.70 -2.56 7.74
C LEU A 180 2.60 -3.44 7.17
N LYS A 181 2.47 -4.67 7.64
CA LYS A 181 1.40 -5.59 7.19
C LYS A 181 0.02 -4.99 7.40
N PHE A 182 -0.21 -4.35 8.53
CA PHE A 182 -1.48 -3.72 8.81
C PHE A 182 -1.75 -2.54 7.86
N PHE A 183 -0.78 -1.65 7.63
CA PHE A 183 -0.93 -0.51 6.73
C PHE A 183 -1.03 -0.94 5.26
N ALA A 184 -0.29 -1.95 4.83
CA ALA A 184 -0.44 -2.54 3.50
C ALA A 184 -1.85 -3.13 3.30
N THR A 185 -2.42 -3.76 4.34
CA THR A 185 -3.81 -4.23 4.30
C THR A 185 -4.79 -3.07 4.22
N CYS A 186 -4.55 -1.98 4.98
CA CYS A 186 -5.36 -0.76 4.89
C CYS A 186 -5.34 -0.15 3.48
N TYR A 187 -4.19 -0.18 2.81
CA TYR A 187 -4.06 0.30 1.43
C TYR A 187 -4.88 -0.52 0.45
N ASN A 188 -4.76 -1.84 0.50
CA ASN A 188 -5.44 -2.76 -0.41
C ASN A 188 -6.95 -2.90 -0.14
N ALA A 189 -7.35 -3.03 1.13
CA ALA A 189 -8.73 -3.32 1.52
C ALA A 189 -9.55 -2.06 1.84
N GLY A 190 -8.88 -0.97 2.23
CA GLY A 190 -9.48 0.29 2.64
C GLY A 190 -9.29 0.61 4.12
N TYR A 191 -8.62 1.71 4.40
CA TYR A 191 -8.33 2.17 5.76
C TYR A 191 -9.56 2.70 6.52
N HIS A 192 -10.68 2.94 5.83
CA HIS A 192 -11.95 3.32 6.43
C HIS A 192 -12.66 2.18 7.17
N LEU A 193 -12.24 0.95 6.93
CA LEU A 193 -12.80 -0.23 7.58
C LEU A 193 -12.49 -0.26 9.09
N SER A 194 -13.28 -1.04 9.83
CA SER A 194 -12.98 -1.32 11.23
C SER A 194 -11.67 -2.12 11.34
N GLU A 195 -10.96 -1.95 12.46
CA GLU A 195 -9.74 -2.71 12.75
C GLU A 195 -9.95 -4.23 12.63
N LYS A 196 -11.07 -4.73 13.15
CA LYS A 196 -11.46 -6.14 13.04
C LYS A 196 -11.57 -6.60 11.59
N SER A 197 -12.16 -5.76 10.74
CA SER A 197 -12.28 -6.06 9.29
C SER A 197 -10.91 -6.06 8.62
N ILE A 198 -10.05 -5.08 8.90
CA ILE A 198 -8.70 -5.01 8.36
C ILE A 198 -7.91 -6.26 8.74
N LEU A 199 -7.93 -6.67 10.01
CA LEU A 199 -7.27 -7.89 10.47
C LEU A 199 -7.81 -9.16 9.78
N SER A 200 -9.12 -9.22 9.53
CA SER A 200 -9.71 -10.31 8.74
C SER A 200 -9.21 -10.32 7.29
N PHE A 201 -9.03 -9.15 6.66
CA PHE A 201 -8.47 -9.05 5.31
C PHE A 201 -6.98 -9.40 5.28
N GLN A 202 -6.24 -9.08 6.33
CA GLN A 202 -4.80 -9.37 6.45
C GLN A 202 -4.46 -10.87 6.35
N THR A 203 -5.42 -11.74 6.60
CA THR A 203 -5.23 -13.21 6.51
C THR A 203 -5.70 -13.81 5.18
N LYS A 204 -6.24 -13.01 4.26
CA LYS A 204 -6.84 -13.50 3.00
C LYS A 204 -5.87 -13.41 1.82
N ASN A 205 -5.93 -14.42 0.95
CA ASN A 205 -5.25 -14.44 -0.34
C ASN A 205 -6.17 -13.84 -1.43
N ASN A 206 -6.40 -12.55 -1.37
CA ASN A 206 -7.31 -11.83 -2.26
C ASN A 206 -6.62 -10.93 -3.30
N PHE A 207 -5.30 -11.05 -3.42
CA PHE A 207 -4.51 -10.30 -4.37
C PHE A 207 -3.67 -11.26 -5.24
N LEU A 208 -3.99 -11.38 -6.53
CA LEU A 208 -3.32 -12.32 -7.46
C LEU A 208 -3.14 -13.74 -6.85
N GLN A 209 -4.14 -14.25 -6.14
CA GLN A 209 -4.14 -15.52 -5.39
C GLN A 209 -3.21 -15.56 -4.17
N TYR A 210 -2.58 -14.45 -3.81
CA TYR A 210 -1.67 -14.33 -2.68
C TYR A 210 -2.16 -13.25 -1.68
N ASN A 211 -1.48 -13.19 -0.55
CA ASN A 211 -1.75 -12.21 0.48
C ASN A 211 -0.99 -10.91 0.20
N TYR A 212 -1.71 -9.80 0.04
CA TYR A 212 -1.12 -8.50 -0.25
C TYR A 212 -0.05 -8.09 0.77
N SER A 213 -0.41 -8.14 2.05
CA SER A 213 0.48 -7.71 3.13
C SER A 213 1.69 -8.64 3.32
N ALA A 214 1.58 -9.91 2.92
CA ALA A 214 2.71 -10.84 2.93
C ALA A 214 3.72 -10.52 1.81
N ILE A 215 3.24 -10.13 0.62
CA ILE A 215 4.11 -9.65 -0.47
C ILE A 215 4.84 -8.36 -0.04
N SER A 216 4.13 -7.40 0.56
CA SER A 216 4.71 -6.16 1.10
C SER A 216 5.80 -6.46 2.15
N ALA A 217 5.53 -7.36 3.08
CA ALA A 217 6.49 -7.75 4.12
C ALA A 217 7.70 -8.50 3.55
N PHE A 218 7.48 -9.34 2.54
CA PHE A 218 8.58 -10.04 1.86
C PHE A 218 9.53 -9.05 1.19
N TYR A 219 9.01 -8.06 0.44
CA TYR A 219 9.82 -6.99 -0.12
C TYR A 219 10.61 -6.24 0.97
N TYR A 220 9.93 -5.80 2.02
CA TYR A 220 10.53 -5.07 3.14
C TYR A 220 11.69 -5.81 3.82
N LEU A 221 11.60 -7.14 3.93
CA LEU A 221 12.59 -7.96 4.62
C LEU A 221 13.76 -8.40 3.71
N ASN A 222 13.54 -8.52 2.39
CA ASN A 222 14.47 -9.16 1.47
C ASN A 222 15.12 -8.21 0.44
N GLU A 223 14.60 -6.98 0.29
CA GLU A 223 15.23 -5.98 -0.57
C GLU A 223 16.00 -4.97 0.28
N GLU A 224 17.21 -4.65 -0.17
CA GLU A 224 18.02 -3.57 0.40
C GLU A 224 17.57 -2.22 -0.17
N ASP A 225 17.68 -1.16 0.63
CA ASP A 225 17.42 0.22 0.21
C ASP A 225 18.49 0.70 -0.77
#